data_7da745ea370283ed2c36ea59509b520e
#
_entry.id   7da745ea370283ed2c36ea59509b520e
#
_cell.length_a   1.000
_cell.length_b   1.000
_cell.length_c   1.000
_cell.angle_alpha   90.00
_cell.angle_beta   90.00
_cell.angle_gamma   90.00
#
_symmetry.space_group_name_H-M   'P 1'
#
loop_
_entity.id
_entity.type
_entity.pdbx_description
1 polymer ?
#
loop_
_entity_poly.entity_id
_entity_poly.type
_entity_poly.pdbx_seq_one_letter_code
_entity_poly.pdbx_strand_id
1 'polypeptide(L)'
;QIGIGAIPNAVLQYLTDKKDLGVHSEMFTDGLIDLIEAGIVNNSRKTFHPGKVVASFCIGTRRLYDYVDGNPMFEFRPTDYVSSPLNIAQNSKMVAINTALEVDL
;
A
#
# COMPACT_ATOMS: atom_id res chain seq x y z
N GLN A 1 3.84 -2.51 -2.33
CA GLN A 1 4.43 -1.18 -2.13
C GLN A 1 4.10 -0.30 -3.33
N ILE A 2 3.60 0.90 -3.07
CA ILE A 2 3.20 1.87 -4.09
C ILE A 2 4.02 3.14 -3.91
N GLY A 3 4.67 3.58 -4.99
CA GLY A 3 5.35 4.87 -5.05
C GLY A 3 4.38 6.02 -5.34
N ILE A 4 4.94 7.22 -5.42
CA ILE A 4 4.20 8.47 -5.69
C ILE A 4 4.14 8.71 -7.19
N GLY A 5 2.99 9.16 -7.69
CA GLY A 5 2.84 9.67 -9.05
C GLY A 5 1.70 9.06 -9.84
N ALA A 6 1.55 9.54 -11.07
CA ALA A 6 0.45 9.14 -11.96
C ALA A 6 0.58 7.68 -12.42
N ILE A 7 1.80 7.18 -12.62
CA ILE A 7 2.01 5.81 -13.09
C ILE A 7 1.61 4.79 -12.03
N PRO A 8 2.08 4.87 -10.77
CA PRO A 8 1.60 3.97 -9.74
C PRO A 8 0.07 4.03 -9.55
N ASN A 9 -0.53 5.22 -9.57
CA ASN A 9 -1.98 5.36 -9.46
C ASN A 9 -2.73 4.72 -10.62
N ALA A 10 -2.22 4.85 -11.85
CA ALA A 10 -2.81 4.22 -13.03
C ALA A 10 -2.75 2.68 -12.94
N VAL A 11 -1.67 2.12 -12.41
CA VAL A 11 -1.51 0.67 -12.24
C VAL A 11 -2.58 0.09 -11.32
N LEU A 12 -3.00 0.84 -10.29
CA LEU A 12 -4.03 0.37 -9.36
C LEU A 12 -5.34 0.00 -10.06
N GLN A 13 -5.68 0.68 -11.15
CA GLN A 13 -6.89 0.40 -11.93
C GLN A 13 -6.87 -0.96 -12.61
N TYR A 14 -5.70 -1.52 -12.82
CA TYR A 14 -5.51 -2.83 -13.47
C TYR A 14 -5.41 -3.99 -12.48
N LEU A 15 -5.56 -3.72 -11.19
CA LEU A 15 -5.50 -4.75 -10.15
C LEU A 15 -6.87 -5.34 -9.79
N THR A 16 -7.92 -4.95 -10.49
CA THR A 16 -9.30 -5.35 -10.17
C THR A 16 -9.59 -6.84 -10.40
N ASP A 17 -8.75 -7.53 -11.18
CA ASP A 17 -8.82 -8.98 -11.40
C ASP A 17 -8.01 -9.78 -10.36
N LYS A 18 -7.31 -9.11 -9.47
CA LYS A 18 -6.52 -9.74 -8.39
C LYS A 18 -7.39 -9.97 -7.16
N LYS A 19 -6.88 -10.75 -6.23
CA LYS A 19 -7.52 -11.02 -4.95
C LYS A 19 -6.48 -11.24 -3.86
N ASP A 20 -6.91 -11.07 -2.63
CA ASP A 20 -6.09 -11.29 -1.43
C ASP A 20 -4.79 -10.47 -1.43
N LEU A 21 -4.86 -9.25 -1.96
CA LEU A 21 -3.72 -8.34 -1.94
C LEU A 21 -3.51 -7.75 -0.54
N GLY A 22 -2.26 -7.45 -0.24
CA GLY A 22 -1.85 -6.78 0.99
C GLY A 22 -1.08 -5.50 0.70
N VAL A 23 -1.08 -4.57 1.64
CA VAL A 23 -0.37 -3.31 1.53
C VAL A 23 0.66 -3.16 2.64
N HIS A 24 1.90 -2.95 2.23
CA HIS A 24 3.01 -2.49 3.05
C HIS A 24 3.77 -1.46 2.23
N SER A 25 3.57 -0.18 2.54
CA SER A 25 4.00 0.91 1.68
C SER A 25 4.29 2.15 2.52
N GLU A 26 5.30 2.92 2.13
CA GLU A 26 5.54 4.20 2.76
C GLU A 26 4.32 5.10 2.65
N MET A 27 3.71 5.17 1.47
CA MET A 27 2.55 6.02 1.21
C MET A 27 1.30 5.21 0.89
N PHE A 28 0.15 5.73 1.32
CA PHE A 28 -1.18 5.23 0.99
C PHE A 28 -1.98 6.32 0.26
N THR A 29 -2.72 5.94 -0.77
CA THR A 29 -3.48 6.86 -1.64
C THR A 29 -4.94 6.45 -1.80
N ASP A 30 -5.76 7.38 -2.31
CA ASP A 30 -7.21 7.16 -2.54
C ASP A 30 -7.50 5.91 -3.37
N GLY A 31 -6.70 5.63 -4.40
CA GLY A 31 -6.94 4.49 -5.28
C GLY A 31 -6.93 3.13 -4.58
N LEU A 32 -6.24 3.04 -3.45
CA LEU A 32 -6.22 1.82 -2.65
C LEU A 32 -7.52 1.61 -1.86
N ILE A 33 -8.26 2.68 -1.56
CA ILE A 33 -9.55 2.56 -0.88
C ILE A 33 -10.54 1.76 -1.75
N ASP A 34 -10.59 2.05 -3.03
CA ASP A 34 -11.49 1.35 -3.96
C ASP A 34 -11.18 -0.15 -4.00
N LEU A 35 -9.91 -0.51 -3.95
CA LEU A 35 -9.48 -1.92 -3.90
C LEU A 35 -9.83 -2.59 -2.57
N ILE A 36 -9.80 -1.86 -1.46
CA ILE A 36 -10.23 -2.38 -0.16
C ILE A 36 -11.75 -2.59 -0.16
N GLU A 37 -12.52 -1.62 -0.62
CA GLU A 37 -13.98 -1.70 -0.66
C GLU A 37 -14.48 -2.80 -1.60
N ALA A 38 -13.74 -3.06 -2.68
CA ALA A 38 -14.02 -4.16 -3.60
C ALA A 38 -13.59 -5.54 -3.05
N GLY A 39 -12.95 -5.60 -1.88
CA GLY A 39 -12.47 -6.84 -1.28
C GLY A 39 -11.18 -7.39 -1.91
N ILE A 40 -10.55 -6.65 -2.80
CA ILE A 40 -9.30 -7.07 -3.48
C ILE A 40 -8.12 -6.95 -2.53
N VAL A 41 -8.05 -5.85 -1.78
CA VAL A 41 -7.07 -5.64 -0.71
C VAL A 41 -7.72 -5.98 0.62
N ASN A 42 -7.36 -7.11 1.20
CA ASN A 42 -7.85 -7.57 2.50
C ASN A 42 -6.74 -7.86 3.50
N ASN A 43 -5.48 -7.81 3.07
CA ASN A 43 -4.29 -8.06 3.89
C ASN A 43 -4.23 -9.45 4.55
N SER A 44 -5.12 -10.37 4.17
CA SER A 44 -5.25 -11.68 4.82
C SER A 44 -4.04 -12.59 4.59
N ARG A 45 -3.35 -12.42 3.46
CA ARG A 45 -2.19 -13.23 3.08
C ARG A 45 -0.85 -12.59 3.36
N LYS A 46 -0.83 -11.46 4.03
CA LYS A 46 0.44 -10.86 4.46
C LYS A 46 1.13 -11.76 5.46
N THR A 47 2.44 -11.94 5.31
CA THR A 47 3.27 -12.68 6.26
C THR A 47 3.79 -11.78 7.38
N PHE A 48 3.75 -10.47 7.19
CA PHE A 48 4.12 -9.46 8.17
C PHE A 48 2.94 -8.52 8.40
N HIS A 49 2.48 -8.37 9.64
CA HIS A 49 1.25 -7.66 10.01
C HIS A 49 0.01 -8.11 9.22
N PRO A 50 -0.38 -9.40 9.29
CA PRO A 50 -1.56 -9.89 8.57
C PRO A 50 -2.83 -9.15 9.03
N GLY A 51 -3.73 -8.89 8.09
CA GLY A 51 -4.97 -8.16 8.35
C GLY A 51 -4.81 -6.64 8.45
N LYS A 52 -3.60 -6.11 8.33
CA LYS A 52 -3.30 -4.69 8.48
C LYS A 52 -2.69 -4.08 7.22
N VAL A 53 -3.15 -2.87 6.89
CA VAL A 53 -2.42 -1.96 6.00
C VAL A 53 -1.32 -1.30 6.84
N VAL A 54 -0.08 -1.45 6.42
CA VAL A 54 1.06 -0.77 7.05
C VAL A 54 1.55 0.34 6.14
N ALA A 55 1.54 1.56 6.63
CA ALA A 55 2.02 2.73 5.89
C ALA A 55 2.68 3.73 6.84
N SER A 56 3.48 4.66 6.27
CA SER A 56 4.07 5.75 7.05
C SER A 56 3.16 6.97 7.07
N PHE A 57 2.55 7.26 5.93
CA PHE A 57 1.64 8.40 5.79
C PHE A 57 0.66 8.17 4.65
N CYS A 58 -0.35 9.04 4.55
CA CYS A 58 -1.29 9.03 3.44
C CYS A 58 -1.41 10.43 2.84
N ILE A 59 -1.59 10.47 1.53
CA ILE A 59 -1.89 11.70 0.79
C ILE A 59 -3.03 11.43 -0.16
N GLY A 60 -4.06 12.26 -0.09
CA GLY A 60 -5.21 12.13 -0.97
C GLY A 60 -6.29 13.16 -0.65
N THR A 61 -7.52 12.82 -1.00
CA THR A 61 -8.68 13.65 -0.75
C THR A 61 -9.17 13.48 0.70
N ARG A 62 -10.15 14.30 1.09
CA ARG A 62 -10.81 14.20 2.39
C ARG A 62 -11.40 12.79 2.61
N ARG A 63 -11.88 12.15 1.55
CA ARG A 63 -12.37 10.76 1.61
C ARG A 63 -11.33 9.82 2.22
N LEU A 64 -10.06 9.96 1.82
CA LEU A 64 -8.98 9.15 2.36
C LEU A 64 -8.78 9.39 3.85
N TYR A 65 -8.70 10.65 4.26
CA TYR A 65 -8.49 11.00 5.67
C TYR A 65 -9.64 10.53 6.55
N ASP A 66 -10.88 10.69 6.09
CA ASP A 66 -12.06 10.21 6.80
C ASP A 66 -12.07 8.68 6.88
N TYR A 67 -11.61 7.99 5.83
CA TYR A 67 -11.57 6.54 5.79
C TYR A 67 -10.55 5.94 6.77
N VAL A 68 -9.37 6.54 6.90
CA VAL A 68 -8.32 6.02 7.78
C VAL A 68 -8.51 6.42 9.24
N ASP A 69 -9.27 7.48 9.49
CA ASP A 69 -9.50 7.99 10.85
C ASP A 69 -10.22 6.95 11.70
N GLY A 70 -9.61 6.56 12.81
CA GLY A 70 -10.16 5.57 13.73
C GLY A 70 -10.33 4.17 13.14
N ASN A 71 -9.78 3.87 11.96
CA ASN A 71 -9.92 2.58 11.31
C ASN A 71 -8.82 1.62 11.77
N PRO A 72 -9.15 0.53 12.50
CA PRO A 72 -8.16 -0.38 13.07
C PRO A 72 -7.42 -1.22 12.02
N MET A 73 -7.88 -1.24 10.76
CA MET A 73 -7.15 -1.89 9.66
C MET A 73 -5.83 -1.20 9.36
N PHE A 74 -5.72 0.11 9.63
CA PHE A 74 -4.55 0.91 9.32
C PHE A 74 -3.58 0.98 10.49
N GLU A 75 -2.32 0.69 10.21
CA GLU A 75 -1.20 0.94 11.11
C GLU A 75 -0.24 1.93 10.46
N PHE A 76 -0.14 3.12 11.02
CA PHE A 76 0.86 4.10 10.61
C PHE A 76 2.09 3.95 11.48
N ARG A 77 3.23 3.73 10.83
CA ARG A 77 4.52 3.52 11.45
C ARG A 77 5.55 4.50 10.88
N PRO A 78 6.62 4.83 11.62
CA PRO A 78 7.69 5.66 11.07
C PRO A 78 8.28 5.09 9.78
N THR A 79 8.77 5.97 8.91
CA THR A 79 9.32 5.58 7.61
C THR A 79 10.50 4.64 7.73
N ASP A 80 11.36 4.82 8.72
CA ASP A 80 12.50 3.94 8.98
C ASP A 80 12.06 2.51 9.32
N TYR A 81 10.86 2.33 9.88
CA TYR A 81 10.27 1.02 10.09
C TYR A 81 9.66 0.44 8.80
N VAL A 82 8.81 1.21 8.13
CA VAL A 82 8.07 0.74 6.94
C VAL A 82 9.01 0.49 5.77
N SER A 83 9.98 1.37 5.55
CA SER A 83 10.92 1.28 4.44
C SER A 83 12.19 0.49 4.77
N SER A 84 12.27 -0.12 5.94
CA SER A 84 13.37 -1.01 6.30
C SER A 84 13.41 -2.22 5.35
N PRO A 85 14.54 -2.48 4.68
CA PRO A 85 14.67 -3.67 3.82
C PRO A 85 14.39 -4.98 4.56
N LEU A 86 14.74 -5.06 5.84
CA LEU A 86 14.49 -6.26 6.66
C LEU A 86 12.99 -6.46 6.88
N ASN A 87 12.25 -5.39 7.15
CA ASN A 87 10.81 -5.45 7.36
C ASN A 87 10.06 -5.73 6.06
N ILE A 88 10.48 -5.11 4.96
CA ILE A 88 9.92 -5.38 3.62
C ILE A 88 10.10 -6.84 3.24
N ALA A 89 11.29 -7.39 3.48
CA ALA A 89 11.63 -8.77 3.16
C ALA A 89 10.80 -9.82 3.93
N GLN A 90 10.16 -9.44 5.03
CA GLN A 90 9.27 -10.33 5.77
C GLN A 90 7.94 -10.58 5.06
N ASN A 91 7.58 -9.77 4.07
CA ASN A 91 6.40 -10.01 3.24
C ASN A 91 6.78 -10.85 2.03
N SER A 92 6.26 -12.07 1.96
CA SER A 92 6.46 -12.91 0.77
C SER A 92 5.71 -12.33 -0.43
N LYS A 93 6.25 -12.53 -1.63
CA LYS A 93 5.68 -12.04 -2.90
C LYS A 93 5.50 -10.53 -2.93
N MET A 94 6.40 -9.78 -2.28
CA MET A 94 6.38 -8.32 -2.32
C MET A 94 6.59 -7.82 -3.77
N VAL A 95 5.70 -6.94 -4.20
CA VAL A 95 5.79 -6.23 -5.48
C VAL A 95 5.89 -4.74 -5.21
N ALA A 96 6.90 -4.08 -5.78
CA ALA A 96 7.09 -2.64 -5.69
C ALA A 96 6.73 -1.98 -7.02
N ILE A 97 5.89 -0.95 -6.96
CA ILE A 97 5.43 -0.20 -8.13
C ILE A 97 5.87 1.25 -7.95
N ASN A 98 6.85 1.67 -8.72
CA ASN A 98 7.45 3.00 -8.62
C ASN A 98 7.66 3.61 -10.00
N THR A 99 7.90 4.92 -10.02
CA THR A 99 8.28 5.67 -11.21
C THR A 99 9.74 6.08 -11.08
N ALA A 100 10.49 6.00 -12.16
CA ALA A 100 11.86 6.49 -12.23
C ALA A 100 12.04 7.39 -13.46
N LEU A 101 12.84 8.44 -13.31
CA LEU A 101 13.27 9.26 -14.45
C LEU A 101 14.43 8.60 -15.20
N GLU A 102 15.26 7.89 -14.47
CA GLU A 102 16.46 7.25 -15.01
C GLU A 102 16.77 6.01 -14.19
N VAL A 103 17.24 4.97 -14.85
CA VAL A 103 17.68 3.73 -14.22
C VAL A 103 19.08 3.41 -14.70
N ASP A 104 20.01 3.28 -13.75
CA ASP A 104 21.39 2.84 -14.01
C ASP A 104 21.48 1.33 -13.75
N LEU A 105 22.05 0.63 -14.73
CA LEU A 105 22.18 -0.84 -14.68
C LEU A 105 23.53 -1.30 -14.15
#